data_083a5d49b0955a0db79a2115b389d131
#
_entry.id   083a5d49b0955a0db79a2115b389d131
#
_cell.length_a   1.000
_cell.length_b   1.000
_cell.length_c   1.000
_cell.angle_alpha   90.00
_cell.angle_beta   90.00
_cell.angle_gamma   90.00
#
_symmetry.space_group_name_H-M   'P 1'
#
loop_
_entity.id
_entity.type
_entity.pdbx_description
1 polymer ?
#
loop_
_entity_poly.entity_id
_entity_poly.type
_entity_poly.pdbx_seq_one_letter_code
_entity_poly.pdbx_strand_id
1 'polypeptide(L)'
;VAEDDDPAGVALRALVEPRRRSILRLVSHDELSAGEIASAFDVTRPAVSQHLTVLKDAGLLTERREGTRRLYRARPEGLDGLREFLEDMWASSLDTARRLVEADRGIDHRGSDDDAHATG
;
A
#
# COMPACT_ATOMS: atom_id res chain seq x y z
N VAL A 1 2.15 -23.24 -1.69
CA VAL A 1 1.85 -22.94 -0.30
C VAL A 1 0.80 -21.84 -0.23
N ALA A 2 -0.15 -22.00 0.65
CA ALA A 2 -1.26 -21.07 0.76
C ALA A 2 -0.82 -19.64 1.04
N GLU A 3 0.28 -19.48 1.75
CA GLU A 3 0.83 -18.17 2.08
C GLU A 3 1.27 -17.39 0.85
N ASP A 4 1.73 -18.10 -0.18
CA ASP A 4 2.19 -17.45 -1.39
C ASP A 4 1.06 -16.85 -2.21
N ASP A 5 -0.15 -17.34 -1.98
CA ASP A 5 -1.35 -16.86 -2.67
C ASP A 5 -2.04 -15.73 -1.93
N ASP A 6 -1.56 -15.39 -0.76
CA ASP A 6 -2.16 -14.32 0.04
C ASP A 6 -1.91 -12.96 -0.63
N PRO A 7 -2.96 -12.28 -1.14
CA PRO A 7 -2.76 -11.02 -1.85
C PRO A 7 -2.08 -9.94 -1.03
N ALA A 8 -2.39 -9.85 0.25
CA ALA A 8 -1.73 -8.87 1.10
C ALA A 8 -0.25 -9.16 1.23
N GLY A 9 0.11 -10.44 1.45
CA GLY A 9 1.51 -10.84 1.57
C GLY A 9 2.28 -10.64 0.28
N VAL A 10 1.67 -10.93 -0.85
CA VAL A 10 2.30 -10.74 -2.16
C VAL A 10 2.61 -9.26 -2.36
N ALA A 11 1.65 -8.39 -2.10
CA ALA A 11 1.84 -6.95 -2.24
C ALA A 11 2.92 -6.44 -1.28
N LEU A 12 2.89 -6.90 -0.03
CA LEU A 12 3.87 -6.49 0.96
C LEU A 12 5.29 -6.86 0.56
N ARG A 13 5.47 -8.09 0.06
CA ARG A 13 6.81 -8.53 -0.37
C ARG A 13 7.32 -7.70 -1.54
N ALA A 14 6.45 -7.37 -2.48
CA ALA A 14 6.85 -6.53 -3.60
C ALA A 14 7.21 -5.13 -3.13
N LEU A 15 6.52 -4.61 -2.13
CA LEU A 15 6.68 -3.23 -1.68
C LEU A 15 7.69 -3.05 -0.55
N VAL A 16 8.35 -4.13 -0.13
CA VAL A 16 9.42 -4.03 0.86
C VAL A 16 10.61 -3.26 0.30
N GLU A 17 10.85 -3.35 -0.99
CA GLU A 17 11.97 -2.68 -1.64
C GLU A 17 11.61 -1.23 -1.95
N PRO A 18 12.34 -0.24 -1.38
CA PRO A 18 12.00 1.17 -1.57
C PRO A 18 11.94 1.60 -3.04
N ARG A 19 12.85 1.09 -3.86
CA ARG A 19 12.85 1.46 -5.28
C ARG A 19 11.56 1.03 -5.96
N ARG A 20 11.04 -0.13 -5.61
CA ARG A 20 9.78 -0.57 -6.20
C ARG A 20 8.62 0.32 -5.79
N ARG A 21 8.62 0.80 -4.54
CA ARG A 21 7.59 1.76 -4.11
C ARG A 21 7.68 3.06 -4.91
N SER A 22 8.90 3.53 -5.14
CA SER A 22 9.11 4.75 -5.93
C SER A 22 8.64 4.58 -7.37
N ILE A 23 8.96 3.44 -7.97
CA ILE A 23 8.52 3.14 -9.32
C ILE A 23 7.00 3.10 -9.40
N LEU A 24 6.38 2.38 -8.47
CA LEU A 24 4.92 2.27 -8.46
C LEU A 24 4.26 3.64 -8.33
N ARG A 25 4.82 4.49 -7.46
CA ARG A 25 4.31 5.83 -7.28
C ARG A 25 4.42 6.64 -8.58
N LEU A 26 5.54 6.51 -9.27
CA LEU A 26 5.76 7.22 -10.53
C LEU A 26 4.75 6.80 -11.58
N VAL A 27 4.54 5.51 -11.77
CA VAL A 27 3.64 5.02 -12.81
C VAL A 27 2.17 5.04 -12.39
N SER A 28 1.88 5.51 -11.19
CA SER A 28 0.50 5.79 -10.81
C SER A 28 0.01 7.11 -11.37
N HIS A 29 0.94 7.97 -11.78
CA HIS A 29 0.60 9.25 -12.38
C HIS A 29 0.71 9.24 -13.89
N ASP A 30 1.71 8.53 -14.42
CA ASP A 30 1.96 8.50 -15.85
C ASP A 30 2.28 7.08 -16.29
N GLU A 31 1.84 6.75 -17.50
CA GLU A 31 2.20 5.50 -18.12
C GLU A 31 3.58 5.67 -18.76
N LEU A 32 4.56 4.85 -18.37
CA LEU A 32 5.95 5.05 -18.77
C LEU A 32 6.59 3.76 -19.24
N SER A 33 7.58 3.89 -20.11
CA SER A 33 8.42 2.76 -20.54
C SER A 33 9.52 2.51 -19.50
N ALA A 34 10.15 1.33 -19.59
CA ALA A 34 11.26 0.99 -18.71
C ALA A 34 12.41 1.99 -18.85
N GLY A 35 12.67 2.46 -20.07
CA GLY A 35 13.73 3.44 -20.30
C GLY A 35 13.41 4.77 -19.63
N GLU A 36 12.17 5.20 -19.72
CA GLU A 36 11.75 6.45 -19.06
C GLU A 36 11.86 6.33 -17.54
N ILE A 37 11.48 5.18 -17.00
CA ILE A 37 11.59 4.94 -15.57
C ILE A 37 13.06 4.93 -15.15
N ALA A 38 13.91 4.25 -15.90
CA ALA A 38 15.34 4.18 -15.60
C ALA A 38 15.95 5.58 -15.57
N SER A 39 15.58 6.42 -16.53
CA SER A 39 16.08 7.80 -16.58
C SER A 39 15.62 8.61 -15.37
N ALA A 40 14.39 8.39 -14.92
CA ALA A 40 13.84 9.15 -13.81
C ALA A 40 14.59 8.87 -12.50
N PHE A 41 15.13 7.66 -12.34
CA PHE A 41 15.78 7.25 -11.08
C PHE A 41 17.29 7.10 -11.20
N ASP A 42 17.82 7.38 -12.39
CA ASP A 42 19.26 7.24 -12.63
C ASP A 42 19.75 5.83 -12.30
N VAL A 43 19.02 4.84 -12.77
CA VAL A 43 19.36 3.44 -12.61
C VAL A 43 19.39 2.78 -13.98
N THR A 44 19.96 1.57 -14.03
CA THR A 44 20.08 0.85 -15.31
C THR A 44 18.74 0.25 -15.70
N ARG A 45 18.54 0.08 -17.02
CA ARG A 45 17.32 -0.56 -17.51
C ARG A 45 17.16 -1.99 -17.00
N PRO A 46 18.24 -2.81 -16.96
CA PRO A 46 18.09 -4.16 -16.39
C PRO A 46 17.60 -4.16 -14.94
N ALA A 47 18.07 -3.22 -14.12
CA ALA A 47 17.62 -3.11 -12.74
C ALA A 47 16.15 -2.76 -12.67
N VAL A 48 15.72 -1.78 -13.50
CA VAL A 48 14.31 -1.41 -13.58
C VAL A 48 13.46 -2.58 -14.06
N SER A 49 13.96 -3.32 -15.06
CA SER A 49 13.21 -4.45 -15.59
C SER A 49 12.95 -5.51 -14.53
N GLN A 50 13.92 -5.76 -13.64
CA GLN A 50 13.72 -6.69 -12.54
C GLN A 50 12.64 -6.21 -11.58
N HIS A 51 12.67 -4.92 -11.25
CA HIS A 51 11.64 -4.36 -10.37
C HIS A 51 10.26 -4.41 -11.02
N LEU A 52 10.20 -4.10 -12.31
CA LEU A 52 8.93 -4.14 -13.03
C LEU A 52 8.35 -5.55 -13.09
N THR A 53 9.22 -6.56 -13.25
CA THR A 53 8.77 -7.94 -13.26
C THR A 53 8.15 -8.32 -11.91
N VAL A 54 8.82 -7.97 -10.81
CA VAL A 54 8.31 -8.27 -9.48
C VAL A 54 6.96 -7.58 -9.26
N LEU A 55 6.87 -6.29 -9.61
CA LEU A 55 5.62 -5.55 -9.44
C LEU A 55 4.49 -6.10 -10.31
N LYS A 56 4.81 -6.47 -11.55
CA LYS A 56 3.82 -7.03 -12.44
C LYS A 56 3.33 -8.39 -11.96
N ASP A 57 4.26 -9.25 -11.53
CA ASP A 57 3.90 -10.57 -11.03
C ASP A 57 3.08 -10.48 -9.76
N ALA A 58 3.28 -9.43 -8.99
CA ALA A 58 2.48 -9.19 -7.78
C ALA A 58 1.12 -8.57 -8.08
N GLY A 59 0.82 -8.29 -9.36
CA GLY A 59 -0.46 -7.71 -9.74
C GLY A 59 -0.57 -6.22 -9.48
N LEU A 60 0.56 -5.54 -9.28
CA LEU A 60 0.57 -4.11 -8.95
C LEU A 60 0.75 -3.21 -10.17
N LEU A 61 1.15 -3.79 -11.29
CA LEU A 61 1.34 -3.07 -12.55
C LEU A 61 0.62 -3.77 -13.67
N THR A 62 0.21 -2.99 -14.66
CA THR A 62 -0.18 -3.50 -15.96
C THR A 62 0.86 -3.09 -16.98
N GLU A 63 0.98 -3.88 -18.03
CA GLU A 63 1.88 -3.65 -19.12
C GLU A 63 1.07 -3.67 -20.41
N ARG A 64 1.30 -2.69 -21.29
CA ARG A 64 0.69 -2.75 -22.62
C ARG A 64 1.72 -2.38 -23.66
N ARG A 65 1.48 -2.82 -24.88
CA ARG A 65 2.32 -2.49 -26.02
C ARG A 65 1.78 -1.32 -26.78
N GLU A 66 2.69 -0.45 -27.18
CA GLU A 66 2.37 0.62 -28.11
C GLU A 66 3.50 0.65 -29.13
N GLY A 67 3.26 0.07 -30.31
CA GLY A 67 4.32 -0.13 -31.29
C GLY A 67 5.36 -1.10 -30.77
N THR A 68 6.61 -0.68 -30.70
CA THR A 68 7.69 -1.49 -30.18
C THR A 68 7.95 -1.21 -28.71
N ARG A 69 7.19 -0.29 -28.11
CA ARG A 69 7.38 0.09 -26.72
C ARG A 69 6.45 -0.70 -25.82
N ARG A 70 6.96 -0.99 -24.62
CA ARG A 70 6.13 -1.52 -23.54
C ARG A 70 5.96 -0.41 -22.52
N LEU A 71 4.71 -0.16 -22.15
CA LEU A 71 4.36 0.89 -21.22
C LEU A 71 3.79 0.28 -19.96
N TYR A 72 4.16 0.85 -18.83
CA TYR A 72 3.80 0.32 -17.51
C TYR A 72 2.97 1.35 -16.75
N ARG A 73 1.95 0.86 -16.09
CA ARG A 73 1.05 1.70 -15.32
C ARG A 73 0.66 0.97 -14.04
N ALA A 74 0.49 1.73 -12.95
CA ALA A 74 0.04 1.14 -11.70
C ALA A 74 -1.35 0.56 -11.85
N ARG A 75 -1.57 -0.54 -11.17
CA ARG A 75 -2.86 -1.22 -11.12
C ARG A 75 -3.38 -1.13 -9.69
N PRO A 76 -4.21 -0.11 -9.37
CA PRO A 76 -4.64 0.11 -7.98
C PRO A 76 -5.34 -1.10 -7.37
N GLU A 77 -6.05 -1.87 -8.17
CA GLU A 77 -6.75 -3.08 -7.70
C GLU A 77 -5.79 -4.10 -7.08
N GLY A 78 -4.52 -4.06 -7.49
CA GLY A 78 -3.52 -4.94 -6.90
C GLY A 78 -3.28 -4.71 -5.43
N LEU A 79 -3.69 -3.55 -4.91
CA LEU A 79 -3.55 -3.22 -3.50
C LEU A 79 -4.79 -3.53 -2.69
N ASP A 80 -5.86 -4.05 -3.32
CA ASP A 80 -7.12 -4.28 -2.60
C ASP A 80 -6.96 -5.24 -1.43
N GLY A 81 -6.23 -6.34 -1.62
CA GLY A 81 -6.02 -7.30 -0.53
C GLY A 81 -5.27 -6.68 0.64
N LEU A 82 -4.27 -5.87 0.33
CA LEU A 82 -3.50 -5.18 1.36
C LEU A 82 -4.36 -4.14 2.06
N ARG A 83 -5.17 -3.41 1.30
CA ARG A 83 -6.08 -2.42 1.87
C ARG A 83 -7.06 -3.08 2.83
N GLU A 84 -7.66 -4.19 2.43
CA GLU A 84 -8.62 -4.91 3.28
C GLU A 84 -7.95 -5.39 4.55
N PHE A 85 -6.75 -5.93 4.44
CA PHE A 85 -6.00 -6.38 5.61
C PHE A 85 -5.75 -5.20 6.57
N LEU A 86 -5.32 -4.07 6.04
CA LEU A 86 -5.03 -2.88 6.85
C LEU A 86 -6.30 -2.31 7.47
N GLU A 87 -7.38 -2.30 6.72
CA GLU A 87 -8.67 -1.83 7.24
C GLU A 87 -9.16 -2.70 8.38
N ASP A 88 -9.05 -4.01 8.24
CA ASP A 88 -9.43 -4.93 9.30
C ASP A 88 -8.58 -4.74 10.54
N MET A 89 -7.28 -4.56 10.34
CA MET A 89 -6.35 -4.34 11.44
C MET A 89 -6.65 -3.01 12.15
N TRP A 90 -6.90 -1.97 11.38
CA TRP A 90 -7.26 -0.67 11.94
C TRP A 90 -8.58 -0.72 12.68
N ALA A 91 -9.57 -1.36 12.10
CA ALA A 91 -10.89 -1.49 12.74
C ALA A 91 -10.76 -2.21 14.08
N SER A 92 -10.00 -3.31 14.12
CA SER A 92 -9.76 -4.03 15.38
C SER A 92 -9.03 -3.17 16.39
N SER A 93 -7.99 -2.45 15.94
CA SER A 93 -7.19 -1.62 16.82
C SER A 93 -8.02 -0.47 17.39
N LEU A 94 -8.80 0.18 16.54
CA LEU A 94 -9.65 1.28 16.99
C LEU A 94 -10.75 0.81 17.91
N ASP A 95 -11.31 -0.38 17.63
CA ASP A 95 -12.34 -0.95 18.48
C ASP A 95 -11.78 -1.28 19.85
N THR A 96 -10.59 -1.86 19.91
CA THR A 96 -9.91 -2.16 21.17
C THR A 96 -9.63 -0.88 21.94
N ALA A 97 -9.10 0.12 21.26
CA ALA A 97 -8.80 1.41 21.89
C ALA A 97 -10.07 2.05 22.45
N ARG A 98 -11.15 1.97 21.68
CA ARG A 98 -12.42 2.54 22.14
C ARG A 98 -12.94 1.81 23.37
N ARG A 99 -12.84 0.48 23.38
CA ARG A 99 -13.26 -0.28 24.55
C ARG A 99 -12.44 0.06 25.79
N LEU A 100 -11.15 0.24 25.61
CA LEU A 100 -10.29 0.62 26.73
C LEU A 100 -10.63 2.00 27.24
N VAL A 101 -10.89 2.93 26.37
CA VAL A 101 -11.26 4.29 26.74
C VAL A 101 -12.62 4.26 27.46
N GLU A 102 -13.57 3.49 26.95
CA GLU A 102 -14.90 3.40 27.59
C GLU A 102 -14.82 2.77 28.97
N ALA A 103 -13.99 1.75 29.12
CA ALA A 103 -13.80 1.13 30.43
C ALA A 103 -13.18 2.12 31.43
N ASP A 104 -12.17 2.85 30.97
CA ASP A 104 -11.52 3.87 31.81
C ASP A 104 -12.49 4.97 32.16
N ARG A 105 -13.26 5.40 31.18
CA ARG A 105 -14.28 6.42 31.39
C ARG A 105 -15.37 5.95 32.34
N GLY A 106 -15.70 4.67 32.27
CA GLY A 106 -16.65 4.09 33.19
C GLY A 106 -16.17 4.10 34.64
N ILE A 107 -14.87 3.95 34.86
CA ILE A 107 -14.29 4.01 36.19
C ILE A 107 -14.26 5.44 36.71
N ASP A 108 -13.86 6.39 35.86
CA ASP A 108 -13.72 7.80 36.22
C ASP A 108 -14.90 8.64 35.78
N HIS A 109 -16.00 8.03 35.56
CA HIS A 109 -17.13 8.62 34.87
C HIS A 109 -17.57 9.97 35.47
N ARG A 110 -17.58 10.07 36.78
CA ARG A 110 -18.13 11.27 37.42
C ARG A 110 -17.24 12.51 37.22
N GLY A 111 -15.95 12.29 37.17
CA GLY A 111 -15.04 13.40 36.95
C GLY A 111 -14.86 13.73 35.48
N SER A 112 -14.91 12.74 34.65
CA SER A 112 -14.60 12.90 33.22
C SER A 112 -15.68 13.66 32.45
N ASP A 113 -16.90 13.50 32.86
CA ASP A 113 -18.01 14.13 32.16
C ASP A 113 -17.90 15.64 32.14
N ASP A 114 -17.57 16.20 33.29
CA ASP A 114 -17.46 17.64 33.40
C ASP A 114 -16.33 18.18 32.55
N ASP A 115 -15.22 17.48 32.54
CA ASP A 115 -14.08 17.90 31.72
C ASP A 115 -14.39 17.87 30.25
N ALA A 116 -15.10 16.82 29.82
CA ALA A 116 -15.47 16.72 28.40
C ALA A 116 -16.36 17.85 27.99
N HIS A 117 -17.27 18.26 28.82
CA HIS A 117 -18.15 19.38 28.51
C HIS A 117 -17.42 20.70 28.49
N ALA A 118 -16.46 20.86 29.37
CA ALA A 118 -15.70 22.08 29.45
C ALA A 118 -14.88 22.33 28.19
N THR A 119 -14.40 21.27 27.57
CA THR A 119 -13.58 21.41 26.37
C THR A 119 -14.41 21.40 25.10
N GLY A 120 -15.57 20.87 25.16
CA GLY A 120 -16.45 20.79 24.01
C GLY A 120 -17.14 22.08 23.76
#